data_ac90ad4770c5fcf78ee1f4bfeee199a6
#
_entry.id   ac90ad4770c5fcf78ee1f4bfeee199a6
#
_cell.length_a   1.000
_cell.length_b   1.000
_cell.length_c   1.000
_cell.angle_alpha   90.00
_cell.angle_beta   90.00
_cell.angle_gamma   90.00
#
_symmetry.space_group_name_H-M   'P 1'
#
loop_
_entity.id
_entity.type
_entity.pdbx_description
1 polymer ?
#
loop_
_entity_poly.entity_id
_entity_poly.type
_entity_poly.pdbx_seq_one_letter_code
_entity_poly.pdbx_strand_id
1 'polypeptide(L)'
;MEIAILQHVDFEGPAEIENWCRQTGNEYKVYRLFLGEALPKAERTDFLVILGGPMSVLDELPWLEEERQLIRVLISQGKPVFGVCLGGQQIAKALGADIFQGEYREAGWLPIRTMKSETLGELPEELVVFHWHGEQFGLPEGAERLFTSEVCPNQGFIYKENVIGLQFHFESTKESIESILQNDAAFLDGTAYTQTSAEIRNYPIPASNRKLLYRLLDRLKATVPD
;
A
#
# COMPACT_ATOMS: atom_id res chain seq x y z
N MET A 1 -1.06 18.77 11.39
CA MET A 1 -0.68 17.87 10.27
C MET A 1 -1.97 17.33 9.67
N GLU A 2 -2.16 17.52 8.40
CA GLU A 2 -3.33 17.03 7.63
C GLU A 2 -2.91 15.81 6.80
N ILE A 3 -3.49 14.62 7.12
CA ILE A 3 -3.26 13.38 6.39
C ILE A 3 -4.36 13.23 5.33
N ALA A 4 -3.97 13.13 4.07
CA ALA A 4 -4.87 12.79 2.98
C ALA A 4 -4.80 11.28 2.69
N ILE A 5 -5.95 10.59 2.67
CA ILE A 5 -6.06 9.17 2.35
C ILE A 5 -6.87 9.05 1.06
N LEU A 6 -6.28 8.49 0.00
CA LEU A 6 -6.96 8.26 -1.28
C LEU A 6 -7.57 6.86 -1.27
N GLN A 7 -8.87 6.77 -1.54
CA GLN A 7 -9.64 5.54 -1.62
C GLN A 7 -10.24 5.39 -3.02
N HIS A 8 -9.96 4.26 -3.69
CA HIS A 8 -10.28 4.02 -5.10
C HIS A 8 -11.57 3.24 -5.32
N VAL A 9 -11.98 2.43 -4.34
CA VAL A 9 -13.24 1.66 -4.35
C VAL A 9 -13.84 1.60 -2.96
N ASP A 10 -15.13 1.32 -2.87
CA ASP A 10 -15.85 1.32 -1.59
C ASP A 10 -15.37 0.21 -0.64
N PHE A 11 -15.03 -0.94 -1.18
CA PHE A 11 -14.70 -2.14 -0.42
C PHE A 11 -13.21 -2.24 0.01
N GLU A 12 -12.34 -1.33 -0.41
CA GLU A 12 -10.95 -1.22 0.07
C GLU A 12 -10.75 0.09 0.85
N GLY A 13 -11.22 0.12 2.09
CA GLY A 13 -11.09 1.26 2.98
C GLY A 13 -9.78 1.29 3.76
N PRO A 14 -9.54 2.35 4.55
CA PRO A 14 -8.25 2.60 5.22
C PRO A 14 -7.94 1.66 6.40
N ALA A 15 -8.91 0.91 6.90
CA ALA A 15 -8.75 -0.14 7.92
C ALA A 15 -7.84 0.26 9.10
N GLU A 16 -6.73 -0.46 9.37
CA GLU A 16 -5.81 -0.13 10.47
C GLU A 16 -5.10 1.22 10.31
N ILE A 17 -5.01 1.78 9.11
CA ILE A 17 -4.45 3.13 8.90
C ILE A 17 -5.36 4.19 9.55
N GLU A 18 -6.68 4.05 9.40
CA GLU A 18 -7.64 4.95 10.06
C GLU A 18 -7.57 4.81 11.59
N ASN A 19 -7.43 3.58 12.10
CA ASN A 19 -7.24 3.30 13.52
C ASN A 19 -5.97 3.98 14.06
N TRP A 20 -4.86 3.94 13.30
CA TRP A 20 -3.64 4.67 13.65
C TRP A 20 -3.86 6.18 13.69
N CYS A 21 -4.53 6.78 12.71
CA CYS A 21 -4.86 8.20 12.71
C CYS A 21 -5.62 8.61 13.96
N ARG A 22 -6.65 7.83 14.32
CA ARG A 22 -7.49 8.09 15.52
C ARG A 22 -6.71 7.95 16.83
N GLN A 23 -5.88 6.90 16.97
CA GLN A 23 -5.10 6.65 18.18
C GLN A 23 -4.01 7.69 18.40
N THR A 24 -3.44 8.22 17.33
CA THR A 24 -2.38 9.24 17.40
C THR A 24 -2.90 10.68 17.37
N GLY A 25 -4.23 10.87 17.33
CA GLY A 25 -4.87 12.19 17.31
C GLY A 25 -4.56 13.01 16.06
N ASN A 26 -4.22 12.34 14.95
CA ASN A 26 -3.96 13.03 13.69
C ASN A 26 -5.27 13.41 12.99
N GLU A 27 -5.33 14.61 12.45
CA GLU A 27 -6.40 14.99 11.53
C GLU A 27 -6.19 14.28 10.20
N TYR A 28 -7.23 13.64 9.67
CA TYR A 28 -7.18 12.95 8.40
C TYR A 28 -8.48 13.16 7.62
N LYS A 29 -8.37 13.07 6.31
CA LYS A 29 -9.52 13.07 5.41
C LYS A 29 -9.37 11.96 4.37
N VAL A 30 -10.43 11.15 4.21
CA VAL A 30 -10.54 10.16 3.15
C VAL A 30 -11.17 10.82 1.92
N TYR A 31 -10.46 10.76 0.79
CA TYR A 31 -10.91 11.23 -0.51
C TYR A 31 -11.37 10.02 -1.33
N ARG A 32 -12.68 9.92 -1.55
CA ARG A 32 -13.33 8.80 -2.23
C ARG A 32 -13.38 9.06 -3.73
N LEU A 33 -12.32 8.67 -4.44
CA LEU A 33 -12.18 8.93 -5.88
C LEU A 33 -13.26 8.23 -6.69
N PHE A 34 -13.72 7.07 -6.25
CA PHE A 34 -14.84 6.31 -6.86
C PHE A 34 -16.19 7.04 -6.78
N LEU A 35 -16.34 8.04 -5.91
CA LEU A 35 -17.51 8.92 -5.86
C LEU A 35 -17.31 10.23 -6.63
N GLY A 36 -16.19 10.38 -7.34
CA GLY A 36 -15.85 11.60 -8.08
C GLY A 36 -15.35 12.74 -7.19
N GLU A 37 -14.92 12.46 -5.94
CA GLU A 37 -14.27 13.47 -5.12
C GLU A 37 -12.94 13.88 -5.77
N ALA A 38 -12.65 15.16 -5.79
CA ALA A 38 -11.39 15.68 -6.32
C ALA A 38 -10.22 15.32 -5.42
N LEU A 39 -9.04 15.11 -6.01
CA LEU A 39 -7.79 14.93 -5.28
C LEU A 39 -7.48 16.06 -4.31
N PRO A 40 -6.79 15.80 -3.19
CA PRO A 40 -6.36 16.85 -2.28
C PRO A 40 -5.36 17.79 -2.95
N LYS A 41 -5.31 19.02 -2.48
CA LYS A 41 -4.29 19.97 -2.91
C LYS A 41 -2.98 19.70 -2.18
N ALA A 42 -1.86 19.74 -2.90
CA ALA A 42 -0.54 19.49 -2.33
C ALA A 42 -0.19 20.43 -1.15
N GLU A 43 -0.67 21.70 -1.21
CA GLU A 43 -0.43 22.71 -0.15
C GLU A 43 -1.16 22.38 1.16
N ARG A 44 -2.20 21.56 1.09
CA ARG A 44 -2.99 21.12 2.26
C ARG A 44 -2.76 19.67 2.64
N THR A 45 -1.76 19.03 2.08
CA THR A 45 -1.43 17.63 2.36
C THR A 45 -0.05 17.60 3.00
N ASP A 46 0.03 17.24 4.25
CA ASP A 46 1.30 17.06 4.95
C ASP A 46 1.80 15.62 4.81
N PHE A 47 0.89 14.65 4.73
CA PHE A 47 1.19 13.24 4.55
C PHE A 47 0.13 12.61 3.62
N LEU A 48 0.56 11.97 2.54
CA LEU A 48 -0.32 11.28 1.60
C LEU A 48 -0.30 9.76 1.84
N VAL A 49 -1.48 9.17 1.96
CA VAL A 49 -1.69 7.72 2.00
C VAL A 49 -2.54 7.32 0.79
N ILE A 50 -2.13 6.28 0.08
CA ILE A 50 -2.77 5.79 -1.15
C ILE A 50 -3.14 4.33 -0.95
N LEU A 51 -4.44 4.04 -0.96
CA LEU A 51 -4.97 2.70 -0.73
C LEU A 51 -4.89 1.82 -1.98
N GLY A 52 -5.31 0.57 -1.84
CA GLY A 52 -5.46 -0.40 -2.92
C GLY A 52 -6.64 -0.10 -3.85
N GLY A 53 -6.82 -0.99 -4.82
CA GLY A 53 -7.92 -0.98 -5.77
C GLY A 53 -7.73 -2.01 -6.88
N PRO A 54 -8.82 -2.46 -7.53
CA PRO A 54 -8.78 -3.51 -8.56
C PRO A 54 -8.32 -3.03 -9.94
N MET A 55 -8.14 -1.70 -10.13
CA MET A 55 -7.70 -1.16 -11.41
C MET A 55 -6.20 -1.34 -11.60
N SER A 56 -5.76 -1.39 -12.86
CA SER A 56 -4.34 -1.30 -13.21
C SER A 56 -3.90 0.16 -13.23
N VAL A 57 -2.68 0.43 -12.80
CA VAL A 57 -2.06 1.77 -13.01
C VAL A 57 -1.83 2.09 -14.47
N LEU A 58 -1.97 1.10 -15.36
CA LEU A 58 -1.85 1.23 -16.81
C LEU A 58 -3.20 1.53 -17.49
N ASP A 59 -4.30 1.51 -16.75
CA ASP A 59 -5.61 1.87 -17.28
C ASP A 59 -5.65 3.34 -17.71
N GLU A 60 -6.44 3.63 -18.73
CA GLU A 60 -6.66 5.00 -19.26
C GLU A 60 -7.69 5.76 -18.42
N LEU A 61 -7.46 5.83 -17.10
CA LEU A 61 -8.28 6.60 -16.18
C LEU A 61 -7.60 7.94 -15.88
N PRO A 62 -8.23 9.09 -16.21
CA PRO A 62 -7.60 10.41 -16.07
C PRO A 62 -7.05 10.69 -14.66
N TRP A 63 -7.77 10.28 -13.63
CA TRP A 63 -7.39 10.50 -12.24
C TRP A 63 -6.12 9.73 -11.81
N LEU A 64 -5.77 8.61 -12.49
CA LEU A 64 -4.53 7.88 -12.22
C LEU A 64 -3.29 8.74 -12.53
N GLU A 65 -3.30 9.50 -13.62
CA GLU A 65 -2.20 10.41 -13.95
C GLU A 65 -2.21 11.65 -13.06
N GLU A 66 -3.38 12.19 -12.74
CA GLU A 66 -3.50 13.32 -11.81
C GLU A 66 -2.96 12.93 -10.41
N GLU A 67 -3.23 11.71 -9.95
CA GLU A 67 -2.69 11.17 -8.71
C GLU A 67 -1.16 11.04 -8.76
N ARG A 68 -0.60 10.49 -9.86
CA ARG A 68 0.87 10.45 -10.06
C ARG A 68 1.51 11.83 -10.06
N GLN A 69 0.83 12.85 -10.60
CA GLN A 69 1.31 14.22 -10.55
C GLN A 69 1.33 14.75 -9.10
N LEU A 70 0.28 14.50 -8.31
CA LEU A 70 0.24 14.84 -6.90
C LEU A 70 1.36 14.14 -6.12
N ILE A 71 1.58 12.84 -6.34
CA ILE A 71 2.66 12.06 -5.73
C ILE A 71 4.02 12.72 -6.02
N ARG A 72 4.32 13.03 -7.30
CA ARG A 72 5.58 13.68 -7.69
C ARG A 72 5.78 15.03 -7.02
N VAL A 73 4.72 15.83 -6.92
CA VAL A 73 4.76 17.14 -6.25
C VAL A 73 5.10 16.98 -4.77
N LEU A 74 4.40 16.10 -4.05
CA LEU A 74 4.63 15.88 -2.63
C LEU A 74 6.04 15.32 -2.35
N ILE A 75 6.52 14.36 -3.15
CA ILE A 75 7.88 13.84 -3.06
C ILE A 75 8.93 14.95 -3.30
N SER A 76 8.70 15.85 -4.27
CA SER A 76 9.59 16.98 -4.54
C SER A 76 9.63 17.99 -3.39
N GLN A 77 8.56 18.11 -2.64
CA GLN A 77 8.45 18.94 -1.44
C GLN A 77 9.00 18.26 -0.17
N GLY A 78 9.51 17.02 -0.27
CA GLY A 78 10.00 16.26 0.88
C GLY A 78 8.90 15.75 1.79
N LYS A 79 7.64 15.76 1.36
CA LYS A 79 6.50 15.27 2.16
C LYS A 79 6.40 13.76 2.10
N PRO A 80 6.02 13.10 3.22
CA PRO A 80 5.87 11.66 3.25
C PRO A 80 4.71 11.15 2.39
N VAL A 81 4.96 10.00 1.74
CA VAL A 81 3.98 9.28 0.94
C VAL A 81 4.03 7.79 1.30
N PHE A 82 2.87 7.19 1.56
CA PHE A 82 2.71 5.77 1.83
C PHE A 82 1.67 5.17 0.88
N GLY A 83 1.99 4.06 0.22
CA GLY A 83 1.07 3.38 -0.68
C GLY A 83 1.01 1.89 -0.45
N VAL A 84 -0.19 1.31 -0.57
CA VAL A 84 -0.42 -0.14 -0.52
C VAL A 84 -1.05 -0.63 -1.80
N CYS A 85 -0.61 -1.78 -2.30
CA CYS A 85 -1.08 -2.45 -3.52
C CYS A 85 -1.08 -1.48 -4.72
N LEU A 86 -2.23 -1.10 -5.27
CA LEU A 86 -2.35 -0.06 -6.31
C LEU A 86 -1.61 1.22 -5.93
N GLY A 87 -1.72 1.67 -4.67
CA GLY A 87 -1.02 2.86 -4.17
C GLY A 87 0.50 2.70 -4.22
N GLY A 88 1.03 1.53 -3.88
CA GLY A 88 2.45 1.22 -4.01
C GLY A 88 2.92 1.23 -5.48
N GLN A 89 2.10 0.70 -6.38
CA GLN A 89 2.33 0.72 -7.84
C GLN A 89 2.27 2.15 -8.41
N GLN A 90 1.34 2.98 -7.96
CA GLN A 90 1.25 4.40 -8.35
C GLN A 90 2.50 5.18 -7.93
N ILE A 91 3.01 4.96 -6.73
CA ILE A 91 4.28 5.57 -6.27
C ILE A 91 5.44 5.08 -7.14
N ALA A 92 5.55 3.77 -7.36
CA ALA A 92 6.62 3.21 -8.19
C ALA A 92 6.59 3.77 -9.62
N LYS A 93 5.41 3.86 -10.24
CA LYS A 93 5.20 4.45 -11.56
C LYS A 93 5.52 5.95 -11.59
N ALA A 94 5.12 6.70 -10.55
CA ALA A 94 5.44 8.12 -10.43
C ALA A 94 6.96 8.37 -10.33
N LEU A 95 7.72 7.42 -9.77
CA LEU A 95 9.17 7.41 -9.69
C LEU A 95 9.87 6.82 -10.93
N GLY A 96 9.11 6.45 -11.97
CA GLY A 96 9.63 5.97 -13.25
C GLY A 96 9.85 4.47 -13.36
N ALA A 97 9.42 3.67 -12.38
CA ALA A 97 9.50 2.22 -12.46
C ALA A 97 8.43 1.64 -13.39
N ASP A 98 8.73 0.47 -13.95
CA ASP A 98 7.78 -0.29 -14.75
C ASP A 98 6.78 -1.03 -13.87
N ILE A 99 5.54 -1.17 -14.38
CA ILE A 99 4.51 -2.04 -13.81
C ILE A 99 4.23 -3.14 -14.83
N PHE A 100 4.14 -4.36 -14.36
CA PHE A 100 3.98 -5.53 -15.23
C PHE A 100 3.15 -6.62 -14.54
N GLN A 101 2.53 -7.47 -15.35
CA GLN A 101 1.81 -8.64 -14.86
C GLN A 101 2.81 -9.67 -14.32
N GLY A 102 2.60 -10.14 -13.09
CA GLY A 102 3.35 -11.25 -12.52
C GLY A 102 2.99 -12.60 -13.18
N GLU A 103 3.85 -13.59 -13.04
CA GLU A 103 3.59 -14.96 -13.51
C GLU A 103 2.43 -15.60 -12.71
N TYR A 104 2.35 -15.26 -11.43
CA TYR A 104 1.31 -15.75 -10.51
C TYR A 104 0.59 -14.57 -9.85
N ARG A 105 -0.67 -14.82 -9.47
CA ARG A 105 -1.37 -13.99 -8.49
C ARG A 105 -0.95 -14.41 -7.10
N GLU A 106 -0.84 -13.46 -6.19
CA GLU A 106 -0.71 -13.72 -4.75
C GLU A 106 -2.00 -13.22 -4.08
N ALA A 107 -2.77 -14.16 -3.48
CA ALA A 107 -4.02 -13.83 -2.81
C ALA A 107 -4.21 -14.68 -1.54
N GLY A 108 -4.34 -13.99 -0.40
CA GLY A 108 -4.44 -14.60 0.92
C GLY A 108 -3.24 -14.29 1.81
N TRP A 109 -3.07 -15.09 2.84
CA TRP A 109 -2.01 -14.95 3.84
C TRP A 109 -0.77 -15.73 3.43
N LEU A 110 0.21 -15.04 2.85
CA LEU A 110 1.43 -15.64 2.32
C LEU A 110 2.68 -15.02 2.95
N PRO A 111 3.81 -15.77 2.99
CA PRO A 111 5.04 -15.28 3.57
C PRO A 111 5.75 -14.27 2.67
N ILE A 112 6.35 -13.26 3.30
CA ILE A 112 7.36 -12.38 2.71
C ILE A 112 8.65 -12.46 3.53
N ARG A 113 9.79 -12.20 2.88
CA ARG A 113 11.08 -12.03 3.54
C ARG A 113 11.45 -10.57 3.59
N THR A 114 12.02 -10.15 4.71
CA THR A 114 12.52 -8.79 4.87
C THR A 114 13.94 -8.67 4.35
N MET A 115 14.24 -7.56 3.71
CA MET A 115 15.59 -7.22 3.28
C MET A 115 16.26 -6.37 4.37
N LYS A 116 17.58 -6.44 4.44
CA LYS A 116 18.33 -5.52 5.33
C LYS A 116 18.07 -4.10 4.86
N SER A 117 17.65 -3.24 5.78
CA SER A 117 17.38 -1.83 5.50
C SER A 117 18.23 -0.96 6.42
N GLU A 118 19.05 -0.10 5.83
CA GLU A 118 19.79 0.91 6.58
C GLU A 118 18.85 2.00 7.11
N THR A 119 17.80 2.29 6.35
CA THR A 119 16.82 3.33 6.69
C THR A 119 15.85 2.90 7.79
N LEU A 120 15.33 1.67 7.75
CA LEU A 120 14.32 1.18 8.71
C LEU A 120 14.92 0.38 9.88
N GLY A 121 16.22 0.06 9.83
CA GLY A 121 16.87 -0.76 10.83
C GLY A 121 16.37 -2.22 10.82
N GLU A 122 16.42 -2.87 11.99
CA GLU A 122 16.05 -4.28 12.10
C GLU A 122 14.53 -4.49 11.94
N LEU A 123 14.17 -5.38 11.02
CA LEU A 123 12.83 -5.91 10.79
C LEU A 123 12.83 -7.41 11.09
N PRO A 124 11.67 -8.04 11.37
CA PRO A 124 11.58 -9.51 11.44
C PRO A 124 12.04 -10.13 10.12
N GLU A 125 12.77 -11.24 10.16
CA GLU A 125 13.34 -11.88 8.98
C GLU A 125 12.27 -12.38 7.99
N GLU A 126 11.16 -12.89 8.53
CA GLU A 126 10.01 -13.36 7.76
C GLU A 126 8.71 -12.91 8.42
N LEU A 127 7.71 -12.62 7.59
CA LEU A 127 6.37 -12.20 7.99
C LEU A 127 5.34 -12.90 7.13
N VAL A 128 4.16 -13.18 7.70
CA VAL A 128 2.98 -13.55 6.92
C VAL A 128 2.09 -12.32 6.82
N VAL A 129 1.75 -11.94 5.60
CA VAL A 129 0.97 -10.73 5.28
C VAL A 129 -0.19 -11.05 4.35
N PHE A 130 -1.16 -10.17 4.26
CA PHE A 130 -2.27 -10.34 3.33
C PHE A 130 -1.88 -9.82 1.94
N HIS A 131 -2.07 -10.65 0.93
CA HIS A 131 -1.84 -10.33 -0.48
C HIS A 131 -3.15 -10.34 -1.25
N TRP A 132 -3.27 -9.44 -2.22
CA TRP A 132 -4.36 -9.41 -3.19
C TRP A 132 -3.90 -8.69 -4.45
N HIS A 133 -2.99 -9.31 -5.22
CA HIS A 133 -2.41 -8.69 -6.41
C HIS A 133 -1.95 -9.71 -7.46
N GLY A 134 -1.92 -9.27 -8.71
CA GLY A 134 -1.35 -10.02 -9.84
C GLY A 134 -0.33 -9.18 -10.60
N GLU A 135 -0.47 -7.85 -10.56
CA GLU A 135 0.54 -6.94 -11.07
C GLU A 135 1.64 -6.70 -10.04
N GLN A 136 2.82 -6.33 -10.52
CA GLN A 136 4.03 -6.09 -9.75
C GLN A 136 4.72 -4.83 -10.25
N PHE A 137 5.50 -4.20 -9.40
CA PHE A 137 6.33 -3.05 -9.77
C PHE A 137 7.83 -3.41 -9.82
N GLY A 138 8.54 -2.77 -10.75
CA GLY A 138 9.99 -2.69 -10.72
C GLY A 138 10.47 -1.85 -9.52
N LEU A 139 11.71 -2.08 -9.06
CA LEU A 139 12.28 -1.24 -8.00
C LEU A 139 12.62 0.14 -8.61
N PRO A 140 12.06 1.25 -8.08
CA PRO A 140 12.42 2.59 -8.56
C PRO A 140 13.91 2.87 -8.38
N GLU A 141 14.49 3.63 -9.30
CA GLU A 141 15.90 4.04 -9.19
C GLU A 141 16.15 4.84 -7.91
N GLY A 142 17.17 4.45 -7.16
CA GLY A 142 17.50 5.05 -5.87
C GLY A 142 16.62 4.60 -4.70
N ALA A 143 15.70 3.66 -4.91
CA ALA A 143 14.94 3.06 -3.84
C ALA A 143 15.67 1.84 -3.24
N GLU A 144 15.45 1.63 -1.95
CA GLU A 144 15.90 0.46 -1.20
C GLU A 144 14.75 -0.57 -1.14
N ARG A 145 15.03 -1.84 -1.49
CA ARG A 145 14.06 -2.93 -1.37
C ARG A 145 13.87 -3.31 0.09
N LEU A 146 12.63 -3.36 0.55
CA LEU A 146 12.29 -3.73 1.92
C LEU A 146 11.84 -5.18 2.05
N PHE A 147 11.08 -5.66 1.08
CA PHE A 147 10.43 -6.96 1.14
C PHE A 147 10.46 -7.68 -0.21
N THR A 148 10.45 -9.03 -0.15
CA THR A 148 10.38 -9.91 -1.31
C THR A 148 9.53 -11.13 -0.97
N SER A 149 8.93 -11.79 -1.97
CA SER A 149 8.35 -13.12 -1.86
C SER A 149 8.97 -14.06 -2.90
N GLU A 150 8.52 -15.32 -2.93
CA GLU A 150 9.02 -16.30 -3.87
C GLU A 150 8.74 -15.92 -5.33
N VAL A 151 7.58 -15.31 -5.59
CA VAL A 151 7.10 -14.99 -6.94
C VAL A 151 7.03 -13.50 -7.25
N CYS A 152 7.26 -12.66 -6.25
CA CYS A 152 7.31 -11.21 -6.42
C CYS A 152 8.59 -10.65 -5.78
N PRO A 153 9.59 -10.29 -6.59
CA PRO A 153 10.89 -9.83 -6.07
C PRO A 153 10.81 -8.48 -5.37
N ASN A 154 9.79 -7.67 -5.66
CA ASN A 154 9.63 -6.34 -5.07
C ASN A 154 8.27 -6.24 -4.37
N GLN A 155 8.20 -6.76 -3.14
CA GLN A 155 7.00 -6.67 -2.29
C GLN A 155 6.92 -5.34 -1.53
N GLY A 156 8.00 -4.57 -1.50
CA GLY A 156 7.99 -3.25 -0.89
C GLY A 156 9.33 -2.55 -1.04
N PHE A 157 9.27 -1.23 -1.04
CA PHE A 157 10.45 -0.38 -1.13
C PHE A 157 10.31 0.87 -0.26
N ILE A 158 11.46 1.47 0.06
CA ILE A 158 11.54 2.83 0.55
C ILE A 158 12.40 3.66 -0.39
N TYR A 159 11.93 4.86 -0.72
CA TYR A 159 12.66 5.83 -1.54
C TYR A 159 12.97 7.05 -0.68
N LYS A 160 14.25 7.42 -0.62
CA LYS A 160 14.74 8.37 0.38
C LYS A 160 14.35 7.86 1.79
N GLU A 161 13.92 8.72 2.69
CA GLU A 161 13.53 8.34 4.05
C GLU A 161 12.02 8.43 4.30
N ASN A 162 11.26 8.94 3.34
CA ASN A 162 9.89 9.40 3.53
C ASN A 162 8.89 8.91 2.49
N VAL A 163 9.25 7.98 1.62
CA VAL A 163 8.32 7.41 0.64
C VAL A 163 8.37 5.89 0.72
N ILE A 164 7.25 5.24 1.04
CA ILE A 164 7.15 3.78 1.14
C ILE A 164 6.03 3.31 0.22
N GLY A 165 6.34 2.33 -0.64
CA GLY A 165 5.37 1.58 -1.42
C GLY A 165 5.40 0.10 -1.03
N LEU A 166 4.23 -0.47 -0.72
CA LEU A 166 4.03 -1.89 -0.42
C LEU A 166 3.14 -2.52 -1.49
N GLN A 167 3.40 -3.76 -1.87
CA GLN A 167 2.56 -4.52 -2.79
C GLN A 167 1.46 -5.30 -2.05
N PHE A 168 1.65 -5.58 -0.78
CA PHE A 168 0.76 -6.32 0.11
C PHE A 168 0.11 -5.38 1.15
N HIS A 169 -0.76 -5.94 2.02
CA HIS A 169 -1.63 -5.20 2.91
C HIS A 169 -1.34 -5.47 4.39
N PHE A 170 -0.60 -4.58 5.06
CA PHE A 170 -0.44 -4.61 6.52
C PHE A 170 -1.67 -4.08 7.26
N GLU A 171 -2.48 -3.25 6.59
CA GLU A 171 -3.63 -2.56 7.15
C GLU A 171 -4.86 -3.44 7.32
N SER A 172 -4.86 -4.66 6.77
CA SER A 172 -6.02 -5.53 6.72
C SER A 172 -6.62 -5.84 8.09
N THR A 173 -7.94 -5.73 8.20
CA THR A 173 -8.77 -6.21 9.31
C THR A 173 -9.69 -7.34 8.83
N LYS A 174 -10.38 -8.00 9.75
CA LYS A 174 -11.38 -9.02 9.38
C LYS A 174 -12.47 -8.43 8.50
N GLU A 175 -12.90 -7.22 8.82
CA GLU A 175 -13.95 -6.50 8.10
C GLU A 175 -13.50 -6.12 6.68
N SER A 176 -12.26 -5.60 6.51
CA SER A 176 -11.73 -5.23 5.19
C SER A 176 -11.51 -6.46 4.30
N ILE A 177 -11.01 -7.57 4.87
CA ILE A 177 -10.83 -8.82 4.15
C ILE A 177 -12.18 -9.39 3.69
N GLU A 178 -13.18 -9.40 4.58
CA GLU A 178 -14.51 -9.88 4.22
C GLU A 178 -15.13 -9.01 3.11
N SER A 179 -14.91 -7.70 3.15
CA SER A 179 -15.35 -6.78 2.10
C SER A 179 -14.71 -7.10 0.75
N ILE A 180 -13.39 -7.35 0.71
CA ILE A 180 -12.69 -7.76 -0.52
C ILE A 180 -13.24 -9.10 -1.02
N LEU A 181 -13.38 -10.11 -0.15
CA LEU A 181 -13.90 -11.44 -0.53
C LEU A 181 -15.33 -11.40 -1.07
N GLN A 182 -16.18 -10.48 -0.59
CA GLN A 182 -17.54 -10.32 -1.07
C GLN A 182 -17.62 -9.65 -2.45
N ASN A 183 -16.70 -8.75 -2.74
CA ASN A 183 -16.75 -7.93 -3.95
C ASN A 183 -15.84 -8.44 -5.08
N ASP A 184 -14.77 -9.17 -4.75
CA ASP A 184 -13.74 -9.58 -5.73
C ASP A 184 -13.30 -11.05 -5.58
N ALA A 185 -14.19 -11.95 -5.10
CA ALA A 185 -13.86 -13.39 -4.97
C ALA A 185 -13.42 -14.06 -6.29
N ALA A 186 -13.79 -13.51 -7.43
CA ALA A 186 -13.37 -13.99 -8.75
C ALA A 186 -11.86 -13.84 -9.00
N PHE A 187 -11.17 -13.03 -8.19
CA PHE A 187 -9.72 -12.89 -8.22
C PHE A 187 -9.00 -14.19 -7.82
N LEU A 188 -9.63 -15.04 -6.99
CA LEU A 188 -9.09 -16.32 -6.52
C LEU A 188 -9.15 -17.35 -7.65
N ASP A 189 -8.04 -17.61 -8.31
CA ASP A 189 -7.92 -18.47 -9.49
C ASP A 189 -7.54 -19.93 -9.19
N GLY A 190 -7.30 -20.27 -7.90
CA GLY A 190 -6.93 -21.61 -7.45
C GLY A 190 -5.51 -22.04 -7.82
N THR A 191 -4.64 -21.12 -8.18
CA THR A 191 -3.21 -21.39 -8.42
C THR A 191 -2.43 -21.56 -7.11
N ALA A 192 -1.13 -21.89 -7.20
CA ALA A 192 -0.29 -22.24 -6.05
C ALA A 192 -0.15 -21.14 -4.99
N TYR A 193 -0.32 -19.87 -5.39
CA TYR A 193 -0.17 -18.71 -4.49
C TYR A 193 -1.51 -18.01 -4.21
N THR A 194 -2.64 -18.71 -4.43
CA THR A 194 -3.96 -18.24 -4.07
C THR A 194 -4.64 -19.19 -3.09
N GLN A 195 -5.04 -18.67 -1.94
CA GLN A 195 -5.80 -19.42 -0.94
C GLN A 195 -7.29 -19.37 -1.28
N THR A 196 -8.04 -20.34 -0.80
CA THR A 196 -9.50 -20.32 -0.85
C THR A 196 -10.07 -19.25 0.09
N SER A 197 -11.27 -18.76 -0.19
CA SER A 197 -11.97 -17.81 0.70
C SER A 197 -12.12 -18.35 2.13
N ALA A 198 -12.27 -19.68 2.29
CA ALA A 198 -12.38 -20.31 3.61
C ALA A 198 -11.06 -20.29 4.38
N GLU A 199 -9.94 -20.57 3.71
CA GLU A 199 -8.60 -20.49 4.31
C GLU A 199 -8.27 -19.05 4.73
N ILE A 200 -8.56 -18.07 3.86
CA ILE A 200 -8.35 -16.64 4.15
C ILE A 200 -9.14 -16.21 5.40
N ARG A 201 -10.44 -16.53 5.48
CA ARG A 201 -11.29 -16.18 6.63
C ARG A 201 -10.84 -16.80 7.94
N ASN A 202 -10.35 -18.03 7.89
CA ASN A 202 -9.95 -18.79 9.08
C ASN A 202 -8.52 -18.48 9.54
N TYR A 203 -7.73 -17.75 8.75
CA TYR A 203 -6.37 -17.43 9.12
C TYR A 203 -6.34 -16.33 10.20
N PRO A 204 -5.61 -16.52 11.31
CA PRO A 204 -5.49 -15.50 12.34
C PRO A 204 -4.64 -14.34 11.84
N ILE A 205 -5.18 -13.12 11.89
CA ILE A 205 -4.42 -11.93 11.48
C ILE A 205 -3.21 -11.76 12.40
N PRO A 206 -1.97 -11.76 11.86
CA PRO A 206 -0.79 -11.64 12.70
C PRO A 206 -0.70 -10.25 13.36
N ALA A 207 -0.61 -10.20 14.68
CA ALA A 207 -0.50 -8.95 15.42
C ALA A 207 0.76 -8.14 15.08
N SER A 208 1.78 -8.78 14.50
CA SER A 208 2.99 -8.16 13.96
C SER A 208 2.67 -7.17 12.84
N ASN A 209 1.67 -7.45 11.99
CA ASN A 209 1.34 -6.63 10.84
C ASN A 209 0.93 -5.22 11.27
N ARG A 210 -0.02 -5.12 12.20
CA ARG A 210 -0.43 -3.82 12.76
C ARG A 210 0.73 -3.08 13.44
N LYS A 211 1.58 -3.79 14.19
CA LYS A 211 2.74 -3.18 14.87
C LYS A 211 3.74 -2.60 13.88
N LEU A 212 4.01 -3.32 12.79
CA LEU A 212 4.92 -2.85 11.74
C LEU A 212 4.30 -1.71 10.93
N LEU A 213 3.03 -1.81 10.56
CA LEU A 213 2.33 -0.70 9.92
C LEU A 213 2.47 0.58 10.73
N TYR A 214 2.12 0.54 12.02
CA TYR A 214 2.19 1.72 12.89
C TYR A 214 3.62 2.27 13.00
N ARG A 215 4.62 1.38 13.13
CA ARG A 215 6.04 1.79 13.12
C ARG A 215 6.44 2.50 11.82
N LEU A 216 5.97 2.00 10.65
CA LEU A 216 6.24 2.64 9.35
C LEU A 216 5.55 4.01 9.25
N LEU A 217 4.28 4.08 9.65
CA LEU A 217 3.51 5.33 9.62
C LEU A 217 4.07 6.38 10.60
N ASP A 218 4.47 5.98 11.81
CA ASP A 218 5.11 6.88 12.80
C ASP A 218 6.43 7.41 12.29
N ARG A 219 7.24 6.56 11.63
CA ARG A 219 8.48 6.99 11.00
C ARG A 219 8.22 8.01 9.90
N LEU A 220 7.30 7.73 8.99
CA LEU A 220 6.93 8.65 7.91
C LEU A 220 6.40 9.97 8.46
N LYS A 221 5.54 9.91 9.48
CA LYS A 221 5.05 11.09 10.19
C LYS A 221 6.18 11.96 10.73
N ALA A 222 7.25 11.36 11.25
CA ALA A 222 8.41 12.09 11.79
C ALA A 222 9.24 12.82 10.72
N THR A 223 9.01 12.55 9.43
CA THR A 223 9.68 13.22 8.30
C THR A 223 8.87 14.37 7.71
N VAL A 224 7.68 14.67 8.25
CA VAL A 224 6.88 15.83 7.78
C VAL A 224 7.68 17.10 7.99
N PRO A 225 7.90 17.92 6.96
CA PRO A 225 8.59 19.19 7.09
C PRO A 225 7.85 20.15 8.04
N ASP A 226 8.61 20.99 8.76
CA ASP A 226 8.09 22.05 9.64
C ASP A 226 7.29 23.13 8.88
#